data_a543bb60d43182ade3de198402ca4aa5
#
_entry.id   a543bb60d43182ade3de198402ca4aa5
#
_cell.length_a   1.000
_cell.length_b   1.000
_cell.length_c   1.000
_cell.angle_alpha   90.00
_cell.angle_beta   90.00
_cell.angle_gamma   90.00
#
_symmetry.space_group_name_H-M   'P 1'
#
loop_
_entity.id
_entity.type
_entity.pdbx_description
1 polymer ?
#
loop_
_entity_poly.entity_id
_entity_poly.type
_entity_poly.pdbx_seq_one_letter_code
_entity_poly.pdbx_strand_id
1 'polypeptide(L)'
;MSVRAKKNLGQHFLSDKNVSKRIADQFDSHMDCHRVLEIGPGMGALTTYLLEKTENEVWVMDIDRDSIPYLQEHFPALGERIIEADFLKVNLANYFGNEPFAVVGNFPYNISSQILFRCLEYRNQIPEIMGMFQKEVAERVAEKPGTKTYGIISVLLQTFYDIKYCFTVDEHVFNPPPKVKSGVIRLTRNKRDALPCNEKLFFQVVKACFNQRRKMIRNSIKPFLEGRPFESRFLEIRPERLSVEDFIELTLSIEKHKEGGV
;
A
#
# COMPACT_ATOMS: atom_id res chain seq x y z
N MET A 1 -10.30 -28.43 10.16
CA MET A 1 -10.54 -27.51 11.33
C MET A 1 -11.13 -26.21 10.81
N SER A 2 -12.01 -25.49 11.58
CA SER A 2 -12.53 -24.18 11.15
C SER A 2 -11.71 -23.07 11.80
N VAL A 3 -11.13 -22.18 11.01
CA VAL A 3 -10.45 -20.97 11.52
C VAL A 3 -11.51 -19.95 11.93
N ARG A 4 -11.44 -19.42 13.16
CA ARG A 4 -12.34 -18.38 13.63
C ARG A 4 -11.71 -17.00 13.46
N ALA A 5 -12.51 -16.04 13.01
CA ALA A 5 -12.03 -14.67 12.88
C ALA A 5 -11.64 -14.07 14.25
N LYS A 6 -10.42 -13.54 14.33
CA LYS A 6 -9.86 -12.91 15.53
C LYS A 6 -10.00 -11.38 15.44
N LYS A 7 -10.79 -10.81 16.33
CA LYS A 7 -11.06 -9.36 16.34
C LYS A 7 -9.80 -8.52 16.53
N ASN A 8 -8.86 -8.99 17.36
CA ASN A 8 -7.58 -8.31 17.58
C ASN A 8 -6.67 -8.29 16.34
N LEU A 9 -6.86 -9.22 15.40
CA LEU A 9 -6.17 -9.24 14.11
C LEU A 9 -6.93 -8.49 13.01
N GLY A 10 -8.12 -7.95 13.32
CA GLY A 10 -8.93 -7.22 12.34
C GLY A 10 -9.47 -8.09 11.20
N GLN A 11 -9.66 -9.39 11.45
CA GLN A 11 -10.04 -10.36 10.44
C GLN A 11 -11.52 -10.27 10.07
N HIS A 12 -11.78 -10.19 8.76
CA HIS A 12 -13.07 -10.31 8.11
C HIS A 12 -12.89 -11.24 6.91
N PHE A 13 -13.31 -12.50 7.05
CA PHE A 13 -13.11 -13.49 5.97
C PHE A 13 -14.07 -13.21 4.83
N LEU A 14 -13.54 -13.11 3.63
CA LEU A 14 -14.32 -12.97 2.42
C LEU A 14 -15.02 -14.31 2.13
N SER A 15 -16.35 -14.28 2.04
CA SER A 15 -17.19 -15.46 1.82
C SER A 15 -17.76 -15.54 0.39
N ASP A 16 -17.75 -14.42 -0.33
CA ASP A 16 -18.24 -14.36 -1.71
C ASP A 16 -17.14 -14.76 -2.69
N LYS A 17 -17.34 -15.91 -3.34
CA LYS A 17 -16.43 -16.47 -4.34
C LYS A 17 -16.30 -15.59 -5.58
N ASN A 18 -17.36 -14.88 -6.00
CA ASN A 18 -17.30 -14.00 -7.16
C ASN A 18 -16.43 -12.78 -6.88
N VAL A 19 -16.48 -12.24 -5.65
CA VAL A 19 -15.61 -11.12 -5.24
C VAL A 19 -14.16 -11.60 -5.20
N SER A 20 -13.86 -12.77 -4.61
CA SER A 20 -12.50 -13.34 -4.58
C SER A 20 -11.96 -13.54 -5.99
N LYS A 21 -12.74 -14.16 -6.88
CA LYS A 21 -12.35 -14.34 -8.28
C LYS A 21 -12.12 -13.01 -8.98
N ARG A 22 -13.03 -12.05 -8.81
CA ARG A 22 -12.92 -10.72 -9.41
C ARG A 22 -11.66 -9.97 -8.95
N ILE A 23 -11.24 -10.15 -7.69
CA ILE A 23 -9.98 -9.59 -7.19
C ILE A 23 -8.81 -10.27 -7.91
N ALA A 24 -8.74 -11.59 -7.94
CA ALA A 24 -7.69 -12.33 -8.62
C ALA A 24 -7.59 -11.96 -10.12
N ASP A 25 -8.73 -11.75 -10.80
CA ASP A 25 -8.81 -11.38 -12.21
C ASP A 25 -8.25 -9.97 -12.50
N GLN A 26 -8.19 -9.07 -11.49
CA GLN A 26 -7.58 -7.76 -11.66
C GLN A 26 -6.04 -7.77 -11.53
N PHE A 27 -5.47 -8.84 -10.99
CA PHE A 27 -4.03 -9.04 -10.97
C PHE A 27 -3.53 -9.39 -12.38
N ASP A 28 -2.50 -8.69 -12.87
CA ASP A 28 -2.11 -8.68 -14.28
C ASP A 28 -0.60 -8.90 -14.47
N SER A 29 0.08 -9.40 -13.46
CA SER A 29 1.52 -9.72 -13.50
C SER A 29 2.37 -8.57 -14.07
N HIS A 30 2.15 -7.36 -13.53
CA HIS A 30 2.86 -6.16 -13.98
C HIS A 30 4.38 -6.39 -14.02
N MET A 31 5.04 -5.93 -15.08
CA MET A 31 6.47 -6.17 -15.35
C MET A 31 6.85 -7.65 -15.39
N ASP A 32 5.93 -8.50 -15.89
CA ASP A 32 6.12 -9.96 -16.01
C ASP A 32 6.42 -10.64 -14.68
N CYS A 33 5.87 -10.08 -13.57
CA CYS A 33 6.07 -10.61 -12.23
C CYS A 33 4.99 -11.63 -11.89
N HIS A 34 5.33 -12.91 -11.98
CA HIS A 34 4.43 -14.03 -11.68
C HIS A 34 4.56 -14.56 -10.24
N ARG A 35 5.54 -14.12 -9.47
CA ARG A 35 5.63 -14.45 -8.03
C ARG A 35 4.70 -13.57 -7.23
N VAL A 36 3.78 -14.19 -6.50
CA VAL A 36 2.69 -13.50 -5.79
C VAL A 36 2.73 -13.86 -4.32
N LEU A 37 2.84 -12.87 -3.46
CA LEU A 37 2.69 -13.02 -2.00
C LEU A 37 1.29 -12.56 -1.57
N GLU A 38 0.46 -13.49 -1.14
CA GLU A 38 -0.80 -13.16 -0.47
C GLU A 38 -0.57 -12.94 1.03
N ILE A 39 -1.00 -11.77 1.52
CA ILE A 39 -0.90 -11.42 2.95
C ILE A 39 -2.26 -11.63 3.60
N GLY A 40 -2.28 -12.42 4.70
CA GLY A 40 -3.49 -12.75 5.44
C GLY A 40 -4.47 -13.62 4.64
N PRO A 41 -4.02 -14.77 4.10
CA PRO A 41 -4.87 -15.65 3.29
C PRO A 41 -6.07 -16.20 4.08
N GLY A 42 -5.97 -16.27 5.41
CA GLY A 42 -7.00 -16.84 6.26
C GLY A 42 -7.36 -18.27 5.86
N MET A 43 -8.58 -18.49 5.39
CA MET A 43 -9.01 -19.80 4.88
C MET A 43 -8.83 -19.96 3.35
N GLY A 44 -8.01 -19.13 2.72
CA GLY A 44 -7.63 -19.27 1.30
C GLY A 44 -8.69 -18.85 0.29
N ALA A 45 -9.61 -17.96 0.67
CA ALA A 45 -10.66 -17.51 -0.22
C ALA A 45 -10.14 -16.85 -1.51
N LEU A 46 -9.04 -16.09 -1.41
CA LEU A 46 -8.38 -15.49 -2.56
C LEU A 46 -7.30 -16.42 -3.12
N THR A 47 -6.58 -17.15 -2.27
CA THR A 47 -5.57 -18.15 -2.63
C THR A 47 -6.06 -19.12 -3.70
N THR A 48 -7.33 -19.60 -3.57
CA THR A 48 -7.96 -20.50 -4.54
C THR A 48 -7.85 -19.96 -5.96
N TYR A 49 -8.20 -18.71 -6.18
CA TYR A 49 -8.23 -18.11 -7.52
C TYR A 49 -6.85 -17.64 -8.01
N LEU A 50 -5.94 -17.32 -7.08
CA LEU A 50 -4.55 -17.04 -7.45
C LEU A 50 -3.84 -18.30 -7.97
N LEU A 51 -4.14 -19.47 -7.39
CA LEU A 51 -3.61 -20.77 -7.83
C LEU A 51 -4.23 -21.29 -9.13
N GLU A 52 -5.45 -20.84 -9.51
CA GLU A 52 -6.05 -21.16 -10.80
C GLU A 52 -5.24 -20.56 -11.98
N LYS A 53 -4.53 -19.47 -11.75
CA LYS A 53 -3.58 -18.90 -12.71
C LYS A 53 -2.26 -19.67 -12.61
N THR A 54 -2.11 -20.69 -13.43
CA THR A 54 -1.01 -21.67 -13.35
C THR A 54 0.39 -21.07 -13.60
N GLU A 55 0.47 -19.89 -14.20
CA GLU A 55 1.69 -19.10 -14.37
C GLU A 55 2.18 -18.47 -13.07
N ASN A 56 1.32 -18.35 -12.05
CA ASN A 56 1.68 -17.72 -10.80
C ASN A 56 2.40 -18.69 -9.85
N GLU A 57 3.52 -18.23 -9.28
CA GLU A 57 4.16 -18.83 -8.12
C GLU A 57 3.58 -18.19 -6.84
N VAL A 58 2.51 -18.79 -6.30
CA VAL A 58 1.78 -18.25 -5.15
C VAL A 58 2.47 -18.62 -3.84
N TRP A 59 2.76 -17.60 -3.04
CA TRP A 59 3.23 -17.66 -1.65
C TRP A 59 2.14 -17.05 -0.76
N VAL A 60 2.00 -17.56 0.45
CA VAL A 60 1.06 -17.02 1.43
C VAL A 60 1.76 -16.73 2.75
N MET A 61 1.41 -15.62 3.39
CA MET A 61 1.98 -15.23 4.67
C MET A 61 0.87 -14.85 5.65
N ASP A 62 0.82 -15.50 6.79
CA ASP A 62 -0.13 -15.17 7.86
C ASP A 62 0.57 -15.14 9.23
N ILE A 63 0.14 -14.21 10.08
CA ILE A 63 0.55 -14.15 11.49
C ILE A 63 -0.33 -15.06 12.36
N ASP A 64 -1.49 -15.45 11.84
CA ASP A 64 -2.44 -16.29 12.54
C ASP A 64 -2.06 -17.78 12.46
N ARG A 65 -1.57 -18.32 13.57
CA ARG A 65 -1.16 -19.71 13.69
C ARG A 65 -2.27 -20.72 13.40
N ASP A 66 -3.54 -20.33 13.54
CA ASP A 66 -4.67 -21.23 13.25
C ASP A 66 -4.89 -21.37 11.73
N SER A 67 -4.49 -20.35 10.94
CA SER A 67 -4.56 -20.39 9.47
C SER A 67 -3.54 -21.34 8.85
N ILE A 68 -2.36 -21.47 9.44
CA ILE A 68 -1.24 -22.24 8.86
C ILE A 68 -1.59 -23.74 8.66
N PRO A 69 -2.04 -24.51 9.68
CA PRO A 69 -2.44 -25.90 9.49
C PRO A 69 -3.61 -26.05 8.52
N TYR A 70 -4.56 -25.12 8.54
CA TYR A 70 -5.67 -25.12 7.61
C TYR A 70 -5.19 -25.00 6.15
N LEU A 71 -4.27 -24.08 5.88
CA LEU A 71 -3.69 -23.88 4.55
C LEU A 71 -2.89 -25.08 4.09
N GLN A 72 -2.10 -25.70 4.98
CA GLN A 72 -1.34 -26.92 4.69
C GLN A 72 -2.26 -28.10 4.30
N GLU A 73 -3.39 -28.25 5.00
CA GLU A 73 -4.38 -29.32 4.74
C GLU A 73 -5.14 -29.07 3.44
N HIS A 74 -5.58 -27.84 3.17
CA HIS A 74 -6.50 -27.53 2.07
C HIS A 74 -5.82 -27.06 0.77
N PHE A 75 -4.55 -26.60 0.86
CA PHE A 75 -3.76 -26.12 -0.26
C PHE A 75 -2.38 -26.79 -0.33
N PRO A 76 -2.33 -28.13 -0.46
CA PRO A 76 -1.06 -28.88 -0.47
C PRO A 76 -0.11 -28.45 -1.60
N ALA A 77 -0.64 -27.88 -2.68
CA ALA A 77 0.14 -27.34 -3.79
C ALA A 77 1.04 -26.16 -3.40
N LEU A 78 0.78 -25.50 -2.28
CA LEU A 78 1.65 -24.43 -1.76
C LEU A 78 2.95 -24.99 -1.16
N GLY A 79 2.92 -26.16 -0.52
CA GLY A 79 4.10 -26.78 0.09
C GLY A 79 4.79 -25.84 1.09
N GLU A 80 6.09 -25.59 0.88
CA GLU A 80 6.91 -24.70 1.71
C GLU A 80 6.63 -23.22 1.52
N ARG A 81 5.75 -22.84 0.59
CA ARG A 81 5.37 -21.45 0.32
C ARG A 81 4.31 -20.90 1.29
N ILE A 82 4.01 -21.61 2.36
CA ILE A 82 3.18 -21.17 3.48
C ILE A 82 4.10 -20.63 4.58
N ILE A 83 4.03 -19.32 4.85
CA ILE A 83 4.93 -18.62 5.77
C ILE A 83 4.14 -18.17 7.01
N GLU A 84 4.53 -18.65 8.20
CA GLU A 84 4.08 -18.11 9.49
C GLU A 84 4.97 -16.91 9.85
N ALA A 85 4.52 -15.68 9.58
CA ALA A 85 5.27 -14.48 9.91
C ALA A 85 4.38 -13.21 9.93
N ASP A 86 4.89 -12.18 10.63
CA ASP A 86 4.35 -10.83 10.59
C ASP A 86 4.98 -10.06 9.41
N PHE A 87 4.20 -9.78 8.37
CA PHE A 87 4.65 -9.05 7.19
C PHE A 87 5.29 -7.70 7.52
N LEU A 88 4.82 -7.03 8.57
CA LEU A 88 5.34 -5.72 8.95
C LEU A 88 6.73 -5.77 9.60
N LYS A 89 7.18 -6.95 10.05
CA LYS A 89 8.43 -7.11 10.81
C LYS A 89 9.46 -7.99 10.11
N VAL A 90 8.99 -8.98 9.33
CA VAL A 90 9.87 -9.97 8.72
C VAL A 90 10.80 -9.34 7.69
N ASN A 91 12.02 -9.88 7.58
CA ASN A 91 12.90 -9.54 6.46
C ASN A 91 12.48 -10.33 5.23
N LEU A 92 11.87 -9.65 4.25
CA LEU A 92 11.37 -10.28 3.02
C LEU A 92 12.48 -10.88 2.15
N ALA A 93 13.72 -10.38 2.27
CA ALA A 93 14.86 -10.96 1.57
C ALA A 93 15.17 -12.41 1.97
N ASN A 94 14.72 -12.87 3.16
CA ASN A 94 14.87 -14.26 3.58
C ASN A 94 14.05 -15.23 2.72
N TYR A 95 13.00 -14.75 2.04
CA TYR A 95 12.09 -15.56 1.22
C TYR A 95 12.25 -15.30 -0.27
N PHE A 96 12.50 -14.04 -0.63
CA PHE A 96 12.51 -13.60 -2.03
C PHE A 96 13.90 -13.17 -2.52
N GLY A 97 14.90 -13.07 -1.63
CA GLY A 97 16.20 -12.53 -1.99
C GLY A 97 16.05 -11.11 -2.56
N ASN A 98 16.57 -10.91 -3.77
CA ASN A 98 16.42 -9.68 -4.55
C ASN A 98 15.38 -9.80 -5.69
N GLU A 99 14.70 -10.95 -5.78
CA GLU A 99 13.76 -11.22 -6.84
C GLU A 99 12.45 -10.42 -6.66
N PRO A 100 11.81 -10.00 -7.76
CA PRO A 100 10.53 -9.30 -7.67
C PRO A 100 9.40 -10.23 -7.24
N PHE A 101 8.44 -9.67 -6.51
CA PHE A 101 7.19 -10.34 -6.14
C PHE A 101 6.05 -9.31 -6.03
N ALA A 102 4.86 -9.70 -6.45
CA ALA A 102 3.65 -8.90 -6.26
C ALA A 102 3.05 -9.17 -4.88
N VAL A 103 2.35 -8.19 -4.33
CA VAL A 103 1.65 -8.31 -3.05
C VAL A 103 0.15 -8.26 -3.29
N VAL A 104 -0.57 -9.29 -2.82
CA VAL A 104 -2.02 -9.40 -2.98
C VAL A 104 -2.67 -9.68 -1.62
N GLY A 105 -3.91 -9.24 -1.40
CA GLY A 105 -4.61 -9.63 -0.18
C GLY A 105 -5.95 -8.95 0.07
N ASN A 106 -6.72 -9.60 0.95
CA ASN A 106 -7.81 -8.98 1.71
C ASN A 106 -7.19 -8.42 3.01
N PHE A 107 -6.62 -7.22 2.95
CA PHE A 107 -5.76 -6.72 4.04
C PHE A 107 -6.54 -6.40 5.31
N PRO A 108 -6.02 -6.82 6.50
CA PRO A 108 -6.62 -6.45 7.78
C PRO A 108 -6.71 -4.92 7.91
N TYR A 109 -7.89 -4.39 8.24
CA TYR A 109 -8.16 -2.95 8.17
C TYR A 109 -7.32 -2.11 9.13
N ASN A 110 -7.01 -2.67 10.30
CA ASN A 110 -6.24 -2.00 11.35
C ASN A 110 -4.77 -1.75 10.98
N ILE A 111 -4.23 -2.50 10.01
CA ILE A 111 -2.82 -2.40 9.59
C ILE A 111 -2.66 -2.12 8.07
N SER A 112 -3.74 -1.93 7.34
CA SER A 112 -3.72 -1.83 5.87
C SER A 112 -2.84 -0.69 5.35
N SER A 113 -2.84 0.47 6.01
CA SER A 113 -1.93 1.56 5.66
C SER A 113 -0.46 1.23 5.94
N GLN A 114 -0.18 0.46 7.02
CA GLN A 114 1.18 0.02 7.34
C GLN A 114 1.70 -0.96 6.30
N ILE A 115 0.83 -1.86 5.81
CA ILE A 115 1.15 -2.79 4.71
C ILE A 115 1.55 -2.00 3.46
N LEU A 116 0.78 -0.97 3.08
CA LEU A 116 1.09 -0.13 1.93
C LEU A 116 2.43 0.62 2.09
N PHE A 117 2.72 1.17 3.28
CA PHE A 117 4.01 1.79 3.55
C PHE A 117 5.16 0.77 3.51
N ARG A 118 4.93 -0.44 4.02
CA ARG A 118 5.91 -1.52 3.93
C ARG A 118 6.20 -1.91 2.47
N CYS A 119 5.16 -2.03 1.64
CA CYS A 119 5.33 -2.25 0.21
C CYS A 119 6.12 -1.11 -0.45
N LEU A 120 5.89 0.14 -0.05
CA LEU A 120 6.63 1.29 -0.54
C LEU A 120 8.14 1.22 -0.18
N GLU A 121 8.49 0.72 1.01
CA GLU A 121 9.89 0.47 1.39
C GLU A 121 10.56 -0.57 0.46
N TYR A 122 9.81 -1.58 0.03
CA TYR A 122 10.26 -2.64 -0.88
C TYR A 122 9.87 -2.39 -2.34
N ARG A 123 9.55 -1.16 -2.74
CA ARG A 123 9.04 -0.81 -4.07
C ARG A 123 9.90 -1.28 -5.24
N ASN A 124 11.20 -1.44 -5.03
CA ASN A 124 12.12 -1.92 -6.08
C ASN A 124 11.97 -3.41 -6.35
N GLN A 125 11.33 -4.16 -5.43
CA GLN A 125 11.02 -5.57 -5.56
C GLN A 125 9.52 -5.83 -5.73
N ILE A 126 8.65 -4.84 -5.43
CA ILE A 126 7.20 -4.99 -5.50
C ILE A 126 6.64 -4.18 -6.68
N PRO A 127 6.56 -4.79 -7.88
CA PRO A 127 6.05 -4.12 -9.07
C PRO A 127 4.53 -3.93 -9.05
N GLU A 128 3.79 -4.76 -8.31
CA GLU A 128 2.33 -4.70 -8.26
C GLU A 128 1.81 -4.98 -6.85
N ILE A 129 0.84 -4.18 -6.43
CA ILE A 129 0.08 -4.38 -5.20
C ILE A 129 -1.40 -4.44 -5.60
N MET A 130 -2.08 -5.49 -5.22
CA MET A 130 -3.49 -5.68 -5.48
C MET A 130 -4.22 -6.04 -4.20
N GLY A 131 -5.22 -5.28 -3.81
CA GLY A 131 -5.87 -5.62 -2.56
C GLY A 131 -7.13 -4.87 -2.21
N MET A 132 -7.75 -5.38 -1.16
CA MET A 132 -8.96 -4.85 -0.60
C MET A 132 -8.68 -4.17 0.75
N PHE A 133 -9.25 -2.98 0.90
CA PHE A 133 -9.06 -2.06 2.03
C PHE A 133 -10.42 -1.54 2.50
N GLN A 134 -10.48 -0.89 3.66
CA GLN A 134 -11.65 -0.05 3.94
C GLN A 134 -11.84 0.95 2.81
N LYS A 135 -13.08 1.17 2.38
CA LYS A 135 -13.42 2.06 1.25
C LYS A 135 -12.75 3.43 1.37
N GLU A 136 -12.80 4.05 2.56
CA GLU A 136 -12.17 5.36 2.80
C GLU A 136 -10.65 5.33 2.58
N VAL A 137 -9.97 4.24 2.96
CA VAL A 137 -8.53 4.09 2.73
C VAL A 137 -8.23 3.92 1.25
N ALA A 138 -8.99 3.06 0.56
CA ALA A 138 -8.84 2.84 -0.88
C ALA A 138 -9.07 4.13 -1.70
N GLU A 139 -10.13 4.88 -1.36
CA GLU A 139 -10.43 6.18 -1.97
C GLU A 139 -9.29 7.19 -1.71
N ARG A 140 -8.79 7.25 -0.47
CA ARG A 140 -7.69 8.15 -0.11
C ARG A 140 -6.41 7.84 -0.88
N VAL A 141 -6.08 6.57 -1.05
CA VAL A 141 -4.88 6.14 -1.80
C VAL A 141 -4.98 6.56 -3.27
N ALA A 142 -6.17 6.40 -3.88
CA ALA A 142 -6.41 6.71 -5.30
C ALA A 142 -6.77 8.18 -5.57
N GLU A 143 -6.95 9.00 -4.53
CA GLU A 143 -7.47 10.35 -4.66
C GLU A 143 -6.49 11.30 -5.34
N LYS A 144 -7.05 12.27 -6.09
CA LYS A 144 -6.29 13.30 -6.79
C LYS A 144 -6.07 14.55 -5.91
N PRO A 145 -5.05 15.38 -6.22
CA PRO A 145 -4.88 16.67 -5.55
C PRO A 145 -6.14 17.55 -5.63
N GLY A 146 -6.38 18.34 -4.59
CA GLY A 146 -7.47 19.30 -4.53
C GLY A 146 -8.65 18.90 -3.66
N THR A 147 -8.69 17.69 -3.15
CA THR A 147 -9.78 17.18 -2.33
C THR A 147 -9.41 17.05 -0.84
N LYS A 148 -10.44 16.92 0.01
CA LYS A 148 -10.22 16.66 1.45
C LYS A 148 -9.69 15.26 1.74
N THR A 149 -9.86 14.32 0.84
CA THR A 149 -9.44 12.92 1.02
C THR A 149 -7.97 12.72 0.68
N TYR A 150 -7.43 13.51 -0.26
CA TYR A 150 -6.01 13.48 -0.63
C TYR A 150 -5.09 13.77 0.55
N GLY A 151 -4.06 12.96 0.77
CA GLY A 151 -3.23 13.03 1.95
C GLY A 151 -1.83 12.42 1.77
N ILE A 152 -1.12 12.23 2.89
CA ILE A 152 0.24 11.68 2.90
C ILE A 152 0.35 10.38 2.09
N ILE A 153 -0.56 9.43 2.35
CA ILE A 153 -0.52 8.12 1.68
C ILE A 153 -0.77 8.24 0.17
N SER A 154 -1.63 9.19 -0.25
CA SER A 154 -1.87 9.49 -1.67
C SER A 154 -0.58 9.95 -2.34
N VAL A 155 0.08 10.98 -1.79
CA VAL A 155 1.31 11.55 -2.36
C VAL A 155 2.41 10.48 -2.41
N LEU A 156 2.71 9.82 -1.29
CA LEU A 156 3.86 8.94 -1.20
C LEU A 156 3.72 7.70 -2.10
N LEU A 157 2.52 7.13 -2.19
CA LEU A 157 2.30 5.98 -3.08
C LEU A 157 2.26 6.41 -4.55
N GLN A 158 1.56 7.51 -4.89
CA GLN A 158 1.47 8.02 -6.27
C GLN A 158 2.81 8.53 -6.79
N THR A 159 3.79 8.79 -5.92
CA THR A 159 5.16 9.10 -6.34
C THR A 159 5.77 7.94 -7.12
N PHE A 160 5.48 6.70 -6.76
CA PHE A 160 6.15 5.51 -7.31
C PHE A 160 5.21 4.49 -7.95
N TYR A 161 3.89 4.68 -7.82
CA TYR A 161 2.87 3.78 -8.35
C TYR A 161 1.77 4.54 -9.08
N ASP A 162 1.31 3.98 -10.18
CA ASP A 162 0.03 4.32 -10.79
C ASP A 162 -1.08 3.58 -10.06
N ILE A 163 -2.14 4.29 -9.67
CA ILE A 163 -3.16 3.75 -8.78
C ILE A 163 -4.51 3.73 -9.47
N LYS A 164 -5.14 2.55 -9.49
CA LYS A 164 -6.49 2.34 -10.01
C LYS A 164 -7.43 1.90 -8.89
N TYR A 165 -8.51 2.65 -8.67
CA TYR A 165 -9.64 2.17 -7.90
C TYR A 165 -10.47 1.23 -8.77
N CYS A 166 -10.52 -0.05 -8.42
CA CYS A 166 -11.12 -1.07 -9.26
C CYS A 166 -12.64 -1.17 -9.04
N PHE A 167 -13.07 -1.37 -7.79
CA PHE A 167 -14.48 -1.48 -7.43
C PHE A 167 -14.71 -1.43 -5.92
N THR A 168 -15.96 -1.16 -5.55
CA THR A 168 -16.44 -1.22 -4.15
C THR A 168 -17.01 -2.61 -3.85
N VAL A 169 -16.85 -3.05 -2.60
CA VAL A 169 -17.34 -4.32 -2.07
C VAL A 169 -18.21 -4.04 -0.84
N ASP A 170 -19.39 -4.63 -0.80
CA ASP A 170 -20.33 -4.47 0.31
C ASP A 170 -19.95 -5.34 1.51
N GLU A 171 -20.36 -4.90 2.70
CA GLU A 171 -20.00 -5.53 3.98
C GLU A 171 -20.59 -6.92 4.18
N HIS A 172 -21.71 -7.23 3.57
CA HIS A 172 -22.41 -8.50 3.75
C HIS A 172 -21.70 -9.71 3.13
N VAL A 173 -20.70 -9.49 2.28
CA VAL A 173 -19.90 -10.57 1.68
C VAL A 173 -18.77 -11.08 2.58
N PHE A 174 -18.72 -10.60 3.81
CA PHE A 174 -17.71 -11.00 4.81
C PHE A 174 -18.33 -11.72 6.00
N ASN A 175 -17.55 -12.57 6.64
CA ASN A 175 -17.90 -13.24 7.89
C ASN A 175 -16.75 -13.11 8.91
N PRO A 176 -16.90 -12.38 10.05
CA PRO A 176 -18.02 -11.48 10.34
C PRO A 176 -18.03 -10.23 9.41
N PRO A 177 -19.20 -9.61 9.20
CA PRO A 177 -19.26 -8.40 8.37
C PRO A 177 -18.57 -7.23 9.06
N PRO A 178 -17.80 -6.41 8.33
CA PRO A 178 -17.25 -5.15 8.83
C PRO A 178 -18.36 -4.09 8.97
N LYS A 179 -18.04 -2.99 9.64
CA LYS A 179 -18.97 -1.86 9.80
C LYS A 179 -19.02 -0.90 8.61
N VAL A 180 -18.11 -1.07 7.66
CA VAL A 180 -17.92 -0.18 6.51
C VAL A 180 -17.70 -0.99 5.25
N LYS A 181 -18.04 -0.42 4.10
CA LYS A 181 -17.73 -1.00 2.78
C LYS A 181 -16.22 -1.07 2.56
N SER A 182 -15.83 -1.92 1.64
CA SER A 182 -14.45 -2.07 1.19
C SER A 182 -14.27 -1.49 -0.20
N GLY A 183 -13.02 -1.16 -0.52
CA GLY A 183 -12.60 -0.78 -1.87
C GLY A 183 -11.43 -1.64 -2.31
N VAL A 184 -11.48 -2.09 -3.54
CA VAL A 184 -10.38 -2.82 -4.19
C VAL A 184 -9.59 -1.84 -5.03
N ILE A 185 -8.28 -1.78 -4.79
CA ILE A 185 -7.34 -0.94 -5.55
C ILE A 185 -6.19 -1.78 -6.08
N ARG A 186 -5.67 -1.35 -7.22
CA ARG A 186 -4.48 -1.87 -7.85
C ARG A 186 -3.46 -0.76 -7.96
N LEU A 187 -2.23 -1.04 -7.55
CA LEU A 187 -1.09 -0.15 -7.67
C LEU A 187 -0.04 -0.85 -8.53
N THR A 188 0.42 -0.20 -9.58
CA THR A 188 1.49 -0.71 -10.46
C THR A 188 2.66 0.25 -10.46
N ARG A 189 3.89 -0.28 -10.38
CA ARG A 189 5.10 0.56 -10.43
C ARG A 189 5.07 1.43 -11.68
N ASN A 190 5.25 2.73 -11.48
CA ASN A 190 5.42 3.67 -12.58
C ASN A 190 6.90 3.74 -13.00
N LYS A 191 7.21 4.59 -13.96
CA LYS A 191 8.57 4.72 -14.53
C LYS A 191 9.55 5.51 -13.63
N ARG A 192 9.15 5.91 -12.44
CA ARG A 192 10.01 6.70 -11.54
C ARG A 192 10.82 5.78 -10.64
N ASP A 193 12.07 5.55 -11.00
CA ASP A 193 12.99 4.75 -10.20
C ASP A 193 13.59 5.54 -9.03
N ALA A 194 13.87 6.84 -9.23
CA ALA A 194 14.42 7.73 -8.22
C ALA A 194 13.78 9.11 -8.28
N LEU A 195 13.84 9.84 -7.17
CA LEU A 195 13.48 11.25 -7.14
C LEU A 195 14.66 12.14 -7.58
N PRO A 196 14.40 13.28 -8.26
CA PRO A 196 15.44 14.25 -8.58
C PRO A 196 15.91 15.05 -7.36
N CYS A 197 15.33 14.82 -6.18
CA CYS A 197 15.62 15.44 -4.90
C CYS A 197 15.94 14.37 -3.85
N ASN A 198 16.44 14.79 -2.68
CA ASN A 198 16.67 13.87 -1.57
C ASN A 198 15.36 13.26 -1.09
N GLU A 199 15.25 11.95 -1.26
CA GLU A 199 14.02 11.20 -0.95
C GLU A 199 13.62 11.32 0.52
N LYS A 200 14.59 11.27 1.44
CA LYS A 200 14.32 11.41 2.87
C LYS A 200 13.72 12.78 3.19
N LEU A 201 14.27 13.83 2.59
CA LEU A 201 13.74 15.19 2.75
C LEU A 201 12.34 15.31 2.14
N PHE A 202 12.11 14.75 0.96
CA PHE A 202 10.79 14.72 0.31
C PHE A 202 9.74 14.09 1.24
N PHE A 203 10.02 12.93 1.81
CA PHE A 203 9.11 12.28 2.76
C PHE A 203 8.85 13.15 4.01
N GLN A 204 9.88 13.83 4.52
CA GLN A 204 9.75 14.73 5.66
C GLN A 204 8.91 15.95 5.34
N VAL A 205 9.11 16.59 4.18
CA VAL A 205 8.36 17.76 3.71
C VAL A 205 6.88 17.39 3.53
N VAL A 206 6.58 16.29 2.83
CA VAL A 206 5.21 15.81 2.66
C VAL A 206 4.53 15.59 4.01
N LYS A 207 5.17 14.85 4.92
CA LYS A 207 4.61 14.59 6.27
C LYS A 207 4.40 15.88 7.06
N ALA A 208 5.36 16.80 7.06
CA ALA A 208 5.23 18.07 7.78
C ALA A 208 4.07 18.92 7.26
N CYS A 209 3.90 18.98 5.94
CA CYS A 209 2.82 19.72 5.30
C CYS A 209 1.44 19.15 5.69
N PHE A 210 1.25 17.84 5.60
CA PHE A 210 -0.03 17.23 5.93
C PHE A 210 -0.32 17.14 7.43
N ASN A 211 0.68 17.09 8.30
CA ASN A 211 0.50 17.19 9.76
C ASN A 211 -0.09 18.56 10.15
N GLN A 212 0.15 19.58 9.33
CA GLN A 212 -0.44 20.92 9.47
C GLN A 212 -1.44 21.24 8.36
N ARG A 213 -2.20 20.26 7.91
CA ARG A 213 -3.07 20.30 6.73
C ARG A 213 -3.92 21.56 6.59
N ARG A 214 -4.43 22.11 7.71
CA ARG A 214 -5.26 23.33 7.69
C ARG A 214 -4.44 24.62 7.52
N LYS A 215 -3.12 24.54 7.57
CA LYS A 215 -2.21 25.68 7.38
C LYS A 215 -1.70 25.75 5.94
N MET A 216 -1.24 26.92 5.54
CA MET A 216 -0.50 27.11 4.29
C MET A 216 0.91 26.52 4.38
N ILE A 217 1.48 26.13 3.25
CA ILE A 217 2.83 25.52 3.14
C ILE A 217 3.88 26.30 3.90
N ARG A 218 3.88 27.65 3.81
CA ARG A 218 4.82 28.51 4.52
C ARG A 218 4.96 28.20 6.03
N ASN A 219 3.88 27.74 6.66
CA ASN A 219 3.92 27.41 8.08
C ASN A 219 4.53 26.02 8.34
N SER A 220 4.26 25.08 7.46
CA SER A 220 4.66 23.70 7.62
C SER A 220 6.14 23.45 7.32
N ILE A 221 6.72 24.27 6.42
CA ILE A 221 8.13 24.11 5.99
C ILE A 221 9.13 24.90 6.82
N LYS A 222 8.68 25.78 7.74
CA LYS A 222 9.57 26.56 8.62
C LYS A 222 10.73 25.76 9.25
N PRO A 223 10.50 24.51 9.74
CA PRO A 223 11.60 23.74 10.33
C PRO A 223 12.73 23.40 9.35
N PHE A 224 12.50 23.50 8.05
CA PHE A 224 13.49 23.19 7.01
C PHE A 224 14.27 24.41 6.53
N LEU A 225 13.86 25.65 6.92
CA LEU A 225 14.39 26.91 6.38
C LEU A 225 15.44 27.59 7.29
N GLU A 226 15.67 27.06 8.49
CA GLU A 226 16.68 27.59 9.43
C GLU A 226 16.56 29.10 9.73
N GLY A 227 15.31 29.61 9.69
CA GLY A 227 15.00 31.03 9.92
C GLY A 227 15.35 31.98 8.78
N ARG A 228 15.87 31.47 7.65
CA ARG A 228 16.26 32.29 6.49
C ARG A 228 15.04 32.60 5.59
N PRO A 229 15.01 33.75 4.90
CA PRO A 229 13.98 34.07 3.90
C PRO A 229 13.94 33.01 2.81
N PHE A 230 12.72 32.62 2.42
CA PHE A 230 12.52 31.59 1.40
C PHE A 230 11.38 32.02 0.49
N GLU A 231 11.57 31.91 -0.82
CA GLU A 231 10.56 32.23 -1.84
C GLU A 231 10.15 30.95 -2.59
N SER A 232 8.86 30.78 -2.74
CA SER A 232 8.29 29.69 -3.53
C SER A 232 6.83 30.02 -3.87
N ARG A 233 6.42 29.64 -5.07
CA ARG A 233 5.00 29.78 -5.54
C ARG A 233 4.01 29.00 -4.68
N PHE A 234 4.46 28.07 -3.84
CA PHE A 234 3.63 27.20 -3.03
C PHE A 234 3.30 27.76 -1.63
N LEU A 235 3.93 28.85 -1.20
CA LEU A 235 3.85 29.32 0.19
C LEU A 235 2.45 29.62 0.68
N GLU A 236 1.60 30.15 -0.20
CA GLU A 236 0.21 30.53 0.10
C GLU A 236 -0.81 29.45 -0.26
N ILE A 237 -0.36 28.24 -0.54
CA ILE A 237 -1.20 27.10 -0.91
C ILE A 237 -1.30 26.12 0.28
N ARG A 238 -2.39 25.38 0.37
CA ARG A 238 -2.55 24.29 1.32
C ARG A 238 -2.03 22.98 0.73
N PRO A 239 -1.51 22.03 1.56
CA PRO A 239 -0.85 20.80 1.09
C PRO A 239 -1.75 19.92 0.20
N GLU A 240 -3.06 19.88 0.45
CA GLU A 240 -3.96 19.08 -0.38
C GLU A 240 -4.10 19.57 -1.83
N ARG A 241 -3.61 20.76 -2.15
CA ARG A 241 -3.61 21.32 -3.51
C ARG A 241 -2.37 20.93 -4.32
N LEU A 242 -1.31 20.49 -3.66
CA LEU A 242 -0.05 20.15 -4.32
C LEU A 242 -0.10 18.74 -4.88
N SER A 243 0.30 18.63 -6.15
CA SER A 243 0.56 17.35 -6.81
C SER A 243 1.86 16.72 -6.30
N VAL A 244 2.16 15.50 -6.71
CA VAL A 244 3.47 14.86 -6.47
C VAL A 244 4.61 15.71 -7.04
N GLU A 245 4.44 16.22 -8.26
CA GLU A 245 5.46 17.06 -8.93
C GLU A 245 5.68 18.38 -8.20
N ASP A 246 4.60 19.00 -7.68
CA ASP A 246 4.72 20.22 -6.86
C ASP A 246 5.48 19.96 -5.55
N PHE A 247 5.27 18.81 -4.91
CA PHE A 247 6.06 18.43 -3.72
C PHE A 247 7.53 18.15 -4.05
N ILE A 248 7.83 17.58 -5.21
CA ILE A 248 9.20 17.38 -5.69
C ILE A 248 9.87 18.74 -5.94
N GLU A 249 9.21 19.65 -6.64
CA GLU A 249 9.70 21.01 -6.90
C GLU A 249 9.94 21.78 -5.60
N LEU A 250 9.00 21.72 -4.65
CA LEU A 250 9.14 22.33 -3.34
C LEU A 250 10.36 21.77 -2.58
N THR A 251 10.56 20.45 -2.63
CA THR A 251 11.70 19.80 -1.96
C THR A 251 13.01 20.22 -2.58
N LEU A 252 13.12 20.25 -3.90
CA LEU A 252 14.32 20.76 -4.61
C LEU A 252 14.64 22.22 -4.25
N SER A 253 13.60 23.05 -4.12
CA SER A 253 13.77 24.46 -3.73
C SER A 253 14.31 24.56 -2.30
N ILE A 254 13.85 23.71 -1.38
CA ILE A 254 14.35 23.65 0.01
C ILE A 254 15.81 23.15 0.05
N GLU A 255 16.18 22.17 -0.77
CA GLU A 255 17.57 21.68 -0.87
C GLU A 255 18.52 22.78 -1.31
N LYS A 256 18.22 23.44 -2.42
CA LYS A 256 19.02 24.58 -2.93
C LYS A 256 19.14 25.69 -1.90
N HIS A 257 18.07 25.98 -1.15
CA HIS A 257 18.08 26.98 -0.08
C HIS A 257 19.03 26.60 1.06
N LYS A 258 19.16 25.33 1.39
CA LYS A 258 20.13 24.84 2.40
C LYS A 258 21.57 24.91 1.89
N GLU A 259 21.80 24.56 0.62
CA GLU A 259 23.14 24.55 0.01
C GLU A 259 23.68 25.97 -0.24
N GLY A 260 22.82 26.93 -0.62
CA GLY A 260 23.21 28.33 -0.88
C GLY A 260 23.45 29.19 0.36
N GLY A 261 23.50 28.59 1.53
CA GLY A 261 23.75 29.26 2.83
C GLY A 261 25.17 29.10 3.37
N VAL A 262 26.14 28.78 2.51
CA VAL A 262 27.57 28.79 2.84
C VAL A 262 28.24 30.05 2.30
#